data_74a7d1cc0fd2491e063ecbe61bc8fef1
#
_entry.id   74a7d1cc0fd2491e063ecbe61bc8fef1
#
_cell.length_a   1.000
_cell.length_b   1.000
_cell.length_c   1.000
_cell.angle_alpha   90.00
_cell.angle_beta   90.00
_cell.angle_gamma   90.00
#
_symmetry.space_group_name_H-M   'P 1'
#
loop_
_entity.id
_entity.type
_entity.pdbx_description
1 polymer ?
#
loop_
_entity_poly.entity_id
_entity_poly.type
_entity_poly.pdbx_seq_one_letter_code
_entity_poly.pdbx_strand_id
1 'polypeptide(L)'
;VFYHPNIDEWTVMDIKTSTRGWSPAQKKNPNLTAQVVLYKEFFSRQFNVPKEKINVEFFIVKRRVPAEAEFASMQKRVQEFRPNAGPRKTKQIITSMNKFIDEVIDKNGEYIDKDYKCTNPFGKCEHCSSFS
;
A
#
# COMPACT_ATOMS: atom_id res chain seq x y z
N VAL A 1 -11.71 -0.04 9.63
CA VAL A 1 -12.61 0.82 8.85
C VAL A 1 -13.48 1.62 9.81
N PHE A 2 -13.65 2.91 9.55
CA PHE A 2 -14.45 3.81 10.37
C PHE A 2 -15.55 4.46 9.53
N TYR A 3 -16.73 4.56 10.09
CA TYR A 3 -17.84 5.30 9.50
C TYR A 3 -18.02 6.64 10.23
N HIS A 4 -18.20 7.71 9.48
CA HIS A 4 -18.40 9.06 9.99
C HIS A 4 -19.86 9.50 9.73
N PRO A 5 -20.79 9.28 10.66
CA PRO A 5 -22.22 9.49 10.41
C PRO A 5 -22.59 10.94 10.08
N ASN A 6 -21.85 11.92 10.60
CA ASN A 6 -22.14 13.33 10.39
C ASN A 6 -21.90 13.80 8.94
N ILE A 7 -21.05 13.11 8.18
CA ILE A 7 -20.72 13.44 6.79
C ILE A 7 -21.02 12.28 5.82
N ASP A 8 -21.55 11.18 6.34
CA ASP A 8 -21.87 9.95 5.58
C ASP A 8 -20.68 9.46 4.74
N GLU A 9 -19.50 9.38 5.37
CA GLU A 9 -18.26 8.91 4.76
C GLU A 9 -17.62 7.77 5.55
N TRP A 10 -16.82 6.98 4.85
CA TRP A 10 -16.02 5.89 5.39
C TRP A 10 -14.54 6.22 5.31
N THR A 11 -13.77 5.78 6.28
CA THR A 11 -12.30 5.81 6.22
C THR A 11 -11.75 4.40 6.36
N VAL A 12 -11.04 3.94 5.33
CA VAL A 12 -10.26 2.71 5.39
C VAL A 12 -8.84 3.08 5.80
N MET A 13 -8.46 2.67 7.00
CA MET A 13 -7.18 3.00 7.60
C MET A 13 -6.29 1.77 7.71
N ASP A 14 -5.02 1.91 7.37
CA ASP A 14 -3.99 0.90 7.59
C ASP A 14 -2.93 1.44 8.57
N ILE A 15 -2.66 0.67 9.63
CA ILE A 15 -1.71 1.04 10.67
C ILE A 15 -0.34 0.48 10.30
N LYS A 16 0.65 1.36 10.20
CA LYS A 16 2.04 1.00 9.94
C LYS A 16 2.95 1.45 11.08
N THR A 17 4.01 0.71 11.32
CA THR A 17 5.09 1.17 12.21
C THR A 17 6.29 1.61 11.36
N SER A 18 6.97 2.64 11.80
CA SER A 18 8.18 3.14 11.15
C SER A 18 9.15 3.66 12.22
N THR A 19 10.45 3.62 11.97
CA THR A 19 11.43 4.14 12.93
C THR A 19 11.25 5.63 13.13
N ARG A 20 11.12 6.42 12.05
CA ARG A 20 11.06 7.90 12.07
C ARG A 20 9.86 8.50 11.35
N GLY A 21 8.93 7.65 10.86
CA GLY A 21 7.86 8.03 9.93
C GLY A 21 8.26 7.77 8.47
N TRP A 22 7.35 8.07 7.56
CA TRP A 22 7.56 7.92 6.12
C TRP A 22 8.10 9.21 5.50
N SER A 23 9.15 9.05 4.72
CA SER A 23 9.73 10.13 3.88
C SER A 23 8.81 10.46 2.69
N PRO A 24 9.02 11.61 2.02
CA PRO A 24 8.30 11.93 0.79
C PRO A 24 8.45 10.87 -0.31
N ALA A 25 9.61 10.22 -0.42
CA ALA A 25 9.85 9.14 -1.36
C ALA A 25 8.99 7.91 -1.04
N GLN A 26 8.91 7.51 0.22
CA GLN A 26 8.05 6.39 0.66
C GLN A 26 6.58 6.68 0.40
N LYS A 27 6.10 7.90 0.67
CA LYS A 27 4.72 8.33 0.41
C LYS A 27 4.35 8.31 -1.08
N LYS A 28 5.32 8.49 -1.96
CA LYS A 28 5.13 8.43 -3.42
C LYS A 28 5.28 7.01 -3.99
N ASN A 29 5.82 6.07 -3.21
CA ASN A 29 6.08 4.72 -3.68
C ASN A 29 4.76 3.96 -3.90
N PRO A 30 4.45 3.55 -5.14
CA PRO A 30 3.21 2.85 -5.46
C PRO A 30 3.10 1.49 -4.75
N ASN A 31 4.21 0.80 -4.52
CA ASN A 31 4.22 -0.49 -3.82
C ASN A 31 3.79 -0.38 -2.36
N LEU A 32 4.08 0.77 -1.71
CA LEU A 32 3.64 1.02 -0.34
C LEU A 32 2.19 1.51 -0.28
N THR A 33 1.75 2.29 -1.27
CA THR A 33 0.43 2.94 -1.25
C THR A 33 -0.67 2.10 -1.90
N ALA A 34 -0.32 1.11 -2.72
CA ALA A 34 -1.28 0.26 -3.44
C ALA A 34 -2.27 -0.46 -2.50
N GLN A 35 -1.81 -0.89 -1.34
CA GLN A 35 -2.60 -1.68 -0.40
C GLN A 35 -3.92 -0.99 -0.03
N VAL A 36 -3.88 0.25 0.46
CA VAL A 36 -5.11 0.96 0.87
C VAL A 36 -5.97 1.38 -0.31
N VAL A 37 -5.36 1.59 -1.49
CA VAL A 37 -6.12 1.87 -2.72
C VAL A 37 -6.92 0.64 -3.14
N LEU A 38 -6.34 -0.56 -3.05
CA LEU A 38 -7.04 -1.83 -3.29
C LEU A 38 -8.11 -2.08 -2.23
N TYR A 39 -7.82 -1.80 -0.96
CA TYR A 39 -8.82 -1.90 0.11
C TYR A 39 -10.05 -1.03 -0.17
N LYS A 40 -9.87 0.21 -0.64
CA LYS A 40 -10.97 1.08 -1.06
C LYS A 40 -11.80 0.43 -2.16
N GLU A 41 -11.16 -0.11 -3.19
CA GLU A 41 -11.82 -0.76 -4.32
C GLU A 41 -12.63 -1.96 -3.86
N PHE A 42 -12.03 -2.87 -3.09
CA PHE A 42 -12.70 -4.08 -2.62
C PHE A 42 -13.79 -3.79 -1.59
N PHE A 43 -13.58 -2.84 -0.68
CA PHE A 43 -14.59 -2.40 0.26
C PHE A 43 -15.81 -1.82 -0.45
N SER A 44 -15.60 -0.95 -1.46
CA SER A 44 -16.67 -0.40 -2.28
C SER A 44 -17.51 -1.50 -2.93
N ARG A 45 -16.86 -2.51 -3.54
CA ARG A 45 -17.54 -3.64 -4.21
C ARG A 45 -18.28 -4.53 -3.23
N GLN A 46 -17.63 -4.90 -2.12
CA GLN A 46 -18.17 -5.85 -1.15
C GLN A 46 -19.38 -5.30 -0.41
N PHE A 47 -19.35 -4.02 -0.04
CA PHE A 47 -20.40 -3.39 0.77
C PHE A 47 -21.30 -2.45 -0.02
N ASN A 48 -21.13 -2.39 -1.35
CA ASN A 48 -21.88 -1.50 -2.25
C ASN A 48 -21.87 -0.03 -1.81
N VAL A 49 -20.71 0.45 -1.32
CA VAL A 49 -20.51 1.82 -0.91
C VAL A 49 -19.88 2.61 -2.08
N PRO A 50 -20.44 3.79 -2.45
CA PRO A 50 -19.84 4.64 -3.48
C PRO A 50 -18.39 5.01 -3.13
N LYS A 51 -17.48 4.92 -4.10
CA LYS A 51 -16.04 5.19 -3.88
C LYS A 51 -15.76 6.62 -3.42
N GLU A 52 -16.62 7.55 -3.82
CA GLU A 52 -16.55 8.97 -3.43
C GLU A 52 -16.74 9.17 -1.92
N LYS A 53 -17.45 8.24 -1.28
CA LYS A 53 -17.69 8.23 0.18
C LYS A 53 -16.62 7.45 0.97
N ILE A 54 -15.57 6.95 0.30
CA ILE A 54 -14.52 6.16 0.94
C ILE A 54 -13.20 6.91 0.88
N ASN A 55 -12.70 7.31 2.03
CA ASN A 55 -11.37 7.86 2.23
C ASN A 55 -10.39 6.73 2.57
N VAL A 56 -9.12 6.92 2.24
CA VAL A 56 -8.05 5.99 2.60
C VAL A 56 -6.93 6.71 3.33
N GLU A 57 -6.37 6.07 4.35
CA GLU A 57 -5.37 6.69 5.21
C GLU A 57 -4.38 5.68 5.77
N PHE A 58 -3.13 6.09 5.86
CA PHE A 58 -2.12 5.41 6.67
C PHE A 58 -1.95 6.12 8.00
N PHE A 59 -2.05 5.35 9.08
CA PHE A 59 -1.76 5.77 10.44
C PHE A 59 -0.39 5.21 10.82
N ILE A 60 0.65 6.06 10.75
CA ILE A 60 2.04 5.63 10.88
C ILE A 60 2.53 5.96 12.29
N VAL A 61 2.78 4.92 13.08
CA VAL A 61 3.32 5.05 14.44
C VAL A 61 4.84 5.05 14.39
N LYS A 62 5.46 6.13 14.85
CA LYS A 62 6.91 6.26 14.92
C LYS A 62 7.44 5.57 16.17
N ARG A 63 8.41 4.69 16.01
CA ARG A 63 9.09 4.02 17.14
C ARG A 63 10.05 4.97 17.86
N ARG A 64 10.66 5.89 17.12
CA ARG A 64 11.56 6.91 17.66
C ARG A 64 11.01 8.30 17.36
N VAL A 65 10.97 9.12 18.40
CA VAL A 65 10.60 10.54 18.31
C VAL A 65 11.77 11.33 18.89
N PRO A 66 12.34 12.31 18.17
CA PRO A 66 13.42 13.12 18.68
C PRO A 66 12.95 13.94 19.89
N ALA A 67 13.81 14.11 20.90
CA ALA A 67 13.51 14.93 22.07
C ALA A 67 13.40 16.41 21.67
N GLU A 68 14.28 16.83 20.75
CA GLU A 68 14.28 18.16 20.14
C GLU A 68 14.19 18.01 18.62
N ALA A 69 13.41 18.85 17.97
CA ALA A 69 13.28 18.88 16.53
C ALA A 69 12.96 20.29 16.04
N GLU A 70 13.46 20.60 14.86
CA GLU A 70 13.22 21.87 14.17
C GLU A 70 11.72 22.16 13.96
N PHE A 71 10.95 21.10 13.70
CA PHE A 71 9.51 21.20 13.47
C PHE A 71 8.70 20.35 14.48
N ALA A 72 7.66 20.93 15.04
CA ALA A 72 6.77 20.25 15.99
C ALA A 72 6.17 18.93 15.43
N SER A 73 5.97 18.84 14.11
CA SER A 73 5.48 17.63 13.44
C SER A 73 6.45 16.45 13.56
N MET A 74 7.75 16.71 13.71
CA MET A 74 8.77 15.67 13.89
C MET A 74 8.67 15.03 15.28
N GLN A 75 8.18 15.75 16.27
CA GLN A 75 7.98 15.28 17.64
C GLN A 75 6.67 14.53 17.84
N LYS A 76 5.75 14.57 16.87
CA LYS A 76 4.51 13.80 16.95
C LYS A 76 4.80 12.29 16.80
N ARG A 77 4.26 11.48 17.70
CA ARG A 77 4.36 10.00 17.65
C ARG A 77 3.68 9.43 16.42
N VAL A 78 2.64 10.07 15.94
CA VAL A 78 1.83 9.61 14.82
C VAL A 78 2.03 10.53 13.61
N GLN A 79 2.12 9.91 12.44
CA GLN A 79 2.07 10.58 11.14
C GLN A 79 0.88 10.04 10.37
N GLU A 80 -0.06 10.89 10.02
CA GLU A 80 -1.18 10.58 9.14
C GLU A 80 -0.80 10.90 7.70
N PHE A 81 -1.19 10.01 6.79
CA PHE A 81 -0.92 10.20 5.37
C PHE A 81 -2.06 9.63 4.53
N ARG A 82 -2.66 10.47 3.69
CA ARG A 82 -3.70 10.11 2.73
C ARG A 82 -3.12 10.01 1.33
N PRO A 83 -2.92 8.79 0.78
CA PRO A 83 -2.42 8.62 -0.57
C PRO A 83 -3.48 8.99 -1.60
N ASN A 84 -3.03 9.31 -2.81
CA ASN A 84 -3.94 9.47 -3.93
C ASN A 84 -4.60 8.12 -4.27
N ALA A 85 -5.92 8.05 -4.13
CA ALA A 85 -6.77 6.90 -4.44
C ALA A 85 -7.87 7.26 -5.46
N GLY A 86 -7.59 8.23 -6.33
CA GLY A 86 -8.49 8.61 -7.42
C GLY A 86 -8.61 7.54 -8.52
N PRO A 87 -9.59 7.66 -9.43
CA PRO A 87 -9.92 6.62 -10.42
C PRO A 87 -8.74 6.19 -11.30
N ARG A 88 -7.94 7.16 -11.75
CA ARG A 88 -6.76 6.88 -12.58
C ARG A 88 -5.73 6.03 -11.85
N LYS A 89 -5.44 6.37 -10.58
CA LYS A 89 -4.46 5.65 -9.76
C LYS A 89 -4.97 4.25 -9.44
N THR A 90 -6.24 4.12 -9.07
CA THR A 90 -6.90 2.83 -8.83
C THR A 90 -6.81 1.92 -10.05
N LYS A 91 -7.14 2.44 -11.24
CA LYS A 91 -7.03 1.67 -12.49
C LYS A 91 -5.62 1.17 -12.75
N GLN A 92 -4.59 2.01 -12.56
CA GLN A 92 -3.19 1.62 -12.73
C GLN A 92 -2.81 0.47 -11.79
N ILE A 93 -3.20 0.54 -10.52
CA ILE A 93 -2.91 -0.48 -9.51
C ILE A 93 -3.62 -1.79 -9.84
N ILE A 94 -4.90 -1.75 -10.20
CA ILE A 94 -5.68 -2.95 -10.60
C ILE A 94 -5.06 -3.59 -11.84
N THR A 95 -4.69 -2.81 -12.84
CA THR A 95 -4.02 -3.32 -14.05
C THR A 95 -2.71 -4.03 -13.70
N SER A 96 -1.89 -3.44 -12.83
CA SER A 96 -0.63 -4.06 -12.38
C SER A 96 -0.88 -5.35 -11.59
N MET A 97 -1.89 -5.36 -10.72
CA MET A 97 -2.28 -6.55 -9.96
C MET A 97 -2.76 -7.67 -10.89
N ASN A 98 -3.64 -7.38 -11.85
CA ASN A 98 -4.12 -8.37 -12.79
C ASN A 98 -2.98 -8.93 -13.65
N LYS A 99 -2.09 -8.07 -14.14
CA LYS A 99 -0.90 -8.52 -14.88
C LYS A 99 -0.04 -9.47 -14.03
N PHE A 100 0.18 -9.17 -12.76
CA PHE A 100 0.90 -10.07 -11.87
C PHE A 100 0.17 -11.41 -11.70
N ILE A 101 -1.14 -11.39 -11.50
CA ILE A 101 -1.96 -12.62 -11.38
C ILE A 101 -1.85 -13.45 -12.65
N ASP A 102 -2.01 -12.84 -13.83
CA ASP A 102 -1.91 -13.53 -15.12
C ASP A 102 -0.51 -14.12 -15.38
N GLU A 103 0.53 -13.54 -14.77
CA GLU A 103 1.90 -14.04 -14.89
C GLU A 103 2.20 -15.23 -13.96
N VAL A 104 1.51 -15.35 -12.82
CA VAL A 104 1.83 -16.31 -11.75
C VAL A 104 0.77 -17.40 -11.54
N ILE A 105 -0.45 -17.20 -12.05
CA ILE A 105 -1.58 -18.12 -11.86
C ILE A 105 -2.17 -18.47 -13.22
N ASP A 106 -2.40 -19.74 -13.46
CA ASP A 106 -3.02 -20.27 -14.68
C ASP A 106 -4.57 -20.19 -14.62
N LYS A 107 -5.23 -20.68 -15.70
CA LYS A 107 -6.70 -20.69 -15.82
C LYS A 107 -7.41 -21.56 -14.77
N ASN A 108 -6.71 -22.49 -14.16
CA ASN A 108 -7.24 -23.41 -13.15
C ASN A 108 -7.01 -22.88 -11.72
N GLY A 109 -6.32 -21.74 -11.57
CA GLY A 109 -5.94 -21.18 -10.27
C GLY A 109 -4.65 -21.79 -9.71
N GLU A 110 -3.90 -22.53 -10.51
CA GLU A 110 -2.61 -23.13 -10.13
C GLU A 110 -1.46 -22.17 -10.43
N TYR A 111 -0.36 -22.27 -9.67
CA TYR A 111 0.84 -21.49 -9.95
C TYR A 111 1.48 -21.93 -11.26
N ILE A 112 1.81 -20.94 -12.09
CA ILE A 112 2.57 -21.18 -13.32
C ILE A 112 4.01 -21.37 -12.94
N ASP A 113 4.56 -22.58 -13.23
CA ASP A 113 5.98 -22.86 -13.06
C ASP A 113 6.79 -22.13 -14.15
N LYS A 114 7.54 -21.13 -13.77
CA LYS A 114 8.40 -20.32 -14.66
C LYS A 114 9.79 -20.21 -14.06
N ASP A 115 10.78 -20.40 -14.92
CA ASP A 115 12.16 -20.05 -14.59
C ASP A 115 12.32 -18.53 -14.47
N TYR A 116 12.27 -18.02 -13.25
CA TYR A 116 12.49 -16.62 -12.97
C TYR A 116 13.99 -16.31 -12.97
N LYS A 117 14.41 -15.42 -13.88
CA LYS A 117 15.77 -14.89 -13.85
C LYS A 117 15.94 -13.92 -12.68
N CYS A 118 17.00 -14.08 -11.93
CA CYS A 118 17.35 -13.13 -10.88
C CYS A 118 17.59 -11.73 -11.48
N THR A 119 16.83 -10.76 -11.02
CA THR A 119 16.93 -9.35 -11.47
C THR A 119 17.87 -8.51 -10.62
N ASN A 120 18.58 -9.11 -9.67
CA ASN A 120 19.54 -8.40 -8.82
C ASN A 120 20.73 -7.90 -9.70
N PRO A 121 20.96 -6.57 -9.78
CA PRO A 121 22.04 -6.01 -10.59
C PRO A 121 23.45 -6.34 -10.08
N PHE A 122 23.56 -6.81 -8.84
CA PHE A 122 24.83 -7.17 -8.19
C PHE A 122 25.15 -8.67 -8.23
N GLY A 123 24.45 -9.43 -9.08
CA GLY A 123 24.62 -10.88 -9.20
C GLY A 123 23.45 -11.68 -8.63
N LYS A 124 23.58 -13.01 -8.59
CA LYS A 124 22.53 -13.86 -8.02
C LYS A 124 22.38 -13.56 -6.52
N CYS A 125 21.15 -13.27 -6.06
CA CYS A 125 20.87 -13.18 -4.63
C CYS A 125 20.91 -14.57 -3.96
N GLU A 126 21.01 -14.63 -2.63
CA GLU A 126 21.03 -15.89 -1.88
C GLU A 126 19.86 -16.81 -2.24
N HIS A 127 18.66 -16.24 -2.39
CA HIS A 127 17.46 -16.97 -2.78
C HIS A 127 17.63 -17.64 -4.15
N CYS A 128 18.04 -16.89 -5.19
CA CYS A 128 18.25 -17.44 -6.53
C CYS A 128 19.44 -18.41 -6.60
N SER A 129 20.40 -18.29 -5.69
CA SER A 129 21.55 -19.20 -5.61
C SER A 129 21.19 -20.55 -4.99
N SER A 130 20.16 -20.59 -4.12
CA SER A 130 19.70 -21.83 -3.47
C SER A 130 18.85 -22.72 -4.38
N PHE A 131 18.38 -22.21 -5.54
CA PHE A 131 17.57 -22.95 -6.52
C PHE A 131 18.32 -23.31 -7.81
N SER A 132 19.61 -23.14 -7.83
CA SER A 132 20.46 -23.51 -9.00
C SER A 132 21.15 -24.85 -8.83
#